data_721babaf9daf51072c85a00a4fff8b57
#
_entry.id   721babaf9daf51072c85a00a4fff8b57
#
_cell.length_a   1.000
_cell.length_b   1.000
_cell.length_c   1.000
_cell.angle_alpha   90.00
_cell.angle_beta   90.00
_cell.angle_gamma   90.00
#
_symmetry.space_group_name_H-M   'P 1'
#
loop_
_entity.id
_entity.type
_entity.pdbx_description
1 polymer ?
#
loop_
_entity_poly.entity_id
_entity_poly.type
_entity_poly.pdbx_seq_one_letter_code
_entity_poly.pdbx_strand_id
1 'polypeptide(L)'
;MVKKSSMSAVAMLLIFCMVILTACGGSTPGNNKGSGGTNKGGDDGNKKYKIATVVKLTGVAWFDRMEEGVKEFGKTTGHDTFMQGPQKADAALQVQIIEDLIAQKVDAITVVPFSAEALEPVLKKARDKGIVVITHEADGMVNTDFNIEAFDNLEYGAFLMDNLAKAMGEEGEYMTTVGSLTTKSHMQWEEGAYNRQQEKYPNMKAVARKLETNDDQKVASEKLRETFKAFPNLKGFQGASGNDAAGAALAIEESGLIGKVNVVGTSVPSVSQKYLESGAMSMIGFWDPAEAAKAMNTIAVKVLEGKAGDIKEGFDLGVPGYNKLIVKDGKYLYGAAWVGVTKENVTDYDF
;
A
#
# COMPACT_ATOMS: atom_id res chain seq x y z
N MET A 1 34.03 49.16 -20.95
CA MET A 1 35.45 48.85 -20.69
C MET A 1 35.66 47.34 -20.78
N VAL A 2 36.47 47.00 -21.73
CA VAL A 2 36.88 45.67 -22.15
C VAL A 2 37.94 45.12 -21.19
N LYS A 3 37.90 43.83 -20.83
CA LYS A 3 39.14 43.05 -20.81
C LYS A 3 38.84 41.56 -20.97
N LYS A 4 39.40 41.06 -22.03
CA LYS A 4 39.61 39.69 -22.50
C LYS A 4 40.77 39.02 -21.76
N SER A 5 40.86 37.74 -22.00
CA SER A 5 41.99 36.79 -22.05
C SER A 5 42.12 35.86 -20.84
N SER A 6 42.47 34.61 -20.93
CA SER A 6 43.11 33.87 -22.03
C SER A 6 43.02 32.37 -21.81
N MET A 7 43.00 31.61 -22.90
CA MET A 7 43.24 30.18 -23.03
C MET A 7 44.61 29.76 -22.50
N SER A 8 44.72 28.52 -22.01
CA SER A 8 45.93 27.72 -22.22
C SER A 8 45.57 26.24 -22.20
N ALA A 9 45.80 25.65 -23.35
CA ALA A 9 45.85 24.21 -23.60
C ALA A 9 47.24 23.68 -23.26
N VAL A 10 47.32 22.49 -22.65
CA VAL A 10 48.53 21.63 -22.80
C VAL A 10 48.05 20.20 -22.97
N ALA A 11 48.58 19.66 -24.03
CA ALA A 11 48.36 18.35 -24.60
C ALA A 11 49.32 17.29 -24.04
N MET A 12 48.96 16.02 -24.29
CA MET A 12 49.82 14.87 -24.61
C MET A 12 50.60 14.19 -23.48
N LEU A 13 50.30 12.92 -23.19
CA LEU A 13 51.26 11.84 -23.49
C LEU A 13 50.57 10.45 -23.49
N LEU A 14 50.63 9.81 -24.66
CA LEU A 14 50.47 8.37 -24.89
C LEU A 14 51.66 7.61 -24.36
N ILE A 15 51.44 6.50 -23.63
CA ILE A 15 52.42 5.39 -23.57
C ILE A 15 51.70 4.08 -23.74
N PHE A 16 52.07 3.44 -24.82
CA PHE A 16 51.80 2.13 -25.34
C PHE A 16 52.75 1.10 -24.69
N CYS A 17 52.30 0.02 -24.14
CA CYS A 17 53.12 -1.16 -23.91
C CYS A 17 52.32 -2.43 -24.24
N MET A 18 52.65 -2.98 -25.37
CA MET A 18 52.42 -4.36 -25.84
C MET A 18 53.55 -5.26 -25.34
N VAL A 19 53.28 -6.43 -24.84
CA VAL A 19 54.19 -7.62 -24.85
C VAL A 19 53.30 -8.87 -24.89
N ILE A 20 53.30 -9.53 -25.85
CA ILE A 20 53.51 -10.66 -26.73
C ILE A 20 53.96 -11.93 -25.95
N LEU A 21 53.10 -12.99 -26.14
CA LEU A 21 53.27 -14.42 -26.49
C LEU A 21 54.48 -15.23 -26.00
N THR A 22 54.15 -16.46 -25.56
CA THR A 22 54.64 -17.77 -26.08
C THR A 22 53.83 -18.89 -25.43
N ALA A 23 53.19 -19.79 -25.99
CA ALA A 23 53.16 -20.83 -27.01
C ALA A 23 53.97 -22.10 -26.68
N CYS A 24 53.31 -23.22 -26.95
CA CYS A 24 53.77 -24.62 -27.13
C CYS A 24 53.70 -25.53 -25.94
N GLY A 25 53.15 -26.70 -26.01
CA GLY A 25 52.80 -27.73 -26.99
C GLY A 25 52.27 -28.92 -26.22
N GLY A 26 51.48 -29.77 -26.68
CA GLY A 26 51.49 -30.73 -27.68
C GLY A 26 50.99 -32.10 -27.17
N SER A 27 50.11 -32.72 -27.96
CA SER A 27 49.93 -34.13 -28.26
C SER A 27 48.75 -34.90 -27.61
N THR A 28 47.81 -35.13 -28.43
CA THR A 28 46.72 -36.09 -28.73
C THR A 28 46.96 -37.59 -28.36
N PRO A 29 45.95 -38.49 -28.56
CA PRO A 29 44.53 -38.50 -28.33
C PRO A 29 44.08 -39.74 -27.49
N GLY A 30 42.94 -39.65 -26.85
CA GLY A 30 42.31 -40.82 -26.23
C GLY A 30 40.80 -40.70 -26.33
N ASN A 31 40.25 -41.49 -27.21
CA ASN A 31 38.81 -41.69 -27.45
C ASN A 31 38.16 -42.39 -26.30
N ASN A 32 37.17 -41.76 -25.64
CA ASN A 32 36.18 -42.52 -24.87
C ASN A 32 34.82 -41.86 -24.91
N LYS A 33 33.88 -42.54 -25.52
CA LYS A 33 32.46 -42.23 -25.50
C LYS A 33 31.93 -42.38 -24.06
N GLY A 34 31.42 -41.27 -23.48
CA GLY A 34 30.70 -41.27 -22.22
C GLY A 34 29.57 -40.31 -22.32
N SER A 35 28.37 -40.84 -22.31
CA SER A 35 27.02 -40.30 -22.21
C SER A 35 26.95 -38.90 -21.57
N GLY A 36 26.47 -37.93 -22.34
CA GLY A 36 26.17 -36.58 -21.86
C GLY A 36 24.93 -36.55 -20.99
N GLY A 37 25.16 -36.50 -19.70
CA GLY A 37 24.16 -36.01 -18.76
C GLY A 37 24.42 -34.48 -18.59
N THR A 38 23.64 -33.65 -19.25
CA THR A 38 23.57 -32.24 -18.91
C THR A 38 22.86 -32.10 -17.58
N ASN A 39 23.61 -32.22 -16.50
CA ASN A 39 23.18 -31.65 -15.21
C ASN A 39 23.13 -30.12 -15.39
N LYS A 40 21.97 -29.62 -15.73
CA LYS A 40 21.59 -28.28 -15.33
C LYS A 40 21.40 -28.30 -13.81
N GLY A 41 22.48 -28.24 -13.08
CA GLY A 41 22.46 -27.85 -11.68
C GLY A 41 21.88 -26.46 -11.67
N GLY A 42 20.63 -26.34 -11.24
CA GLY A 42 20.02 -25.09 -10.89
C GLY A 42 20.85 -24.49 -9.76
N ASP A 43 21.42 -23.33 -10.01
CA ASP A 43 21.89 -22.43 -8.97
C ASP A 43 20.62 -21.82 -8.36
N ASP A 44 19.94 -22.60 -7.51
CA ASP A 44 18.73 -22.22 -6.77
C ASP A 44 19.09 -21.48 -5.46
N GLY A 45 20.32 -21.05 -5.31
CA GLY A 45 20.81 -20.35 -4.14
C GLY A 45 20.96 -18.84 -4.37
N ASN A 46 19.91 -18.06 -4.09
CA ASN A 46 20.02 -16.63 -3.77
C ASN A 46 19.99 -15.64 -4.96
N LYS A 47 19.06 -15.79 -5.91
CA LYS A 47 18.81 -14.70 -6.85
C LYS A 47 18.25 -13.49 -6.12
N LYS A 48 19.00 -12.38 -6.13
CA LYS A 48 18.58 -11.12 -5.53
C LYS A 48 17.68 -10.37 -6.50
N TYR A 49 16.44 -10.10 -6.09
CA TYR A 49 15.48 -9.31 -6.87
C TYR A 49 15.44 -7.87 -6.40
N LYS A 50 15.20 -6.95 -7.35
CA LYS A 50 14.93 -5.53 -7.09
C LYS A 50 13.44 -5.27 -7.13
N ILE A 51 12.84 -4.99 -5.96
CA ILE A 51 11.39 -4.82 -5.79
C ILE A 51 11.10 -3.41 -5.29
N ALA A 52 10.27 -2.68 -6.02
CA ALA A 52 9.84 -1.34 -5.65
C ALA A 52 8.39 -1.36 -5.16
N THR A 53 8.13 -0.82 -3.97
CA THR A 53 6.78 -0.57 -3.45
C THR A 53 6.40 0.88 -3.76
N VAL A 54 5.29 1.10 -4.47
CA VAL A 54 4.80 2.43 -4.85
C VAL A 54 3.53 2.74 -4.06
N VAL A 55 3.57 3.79 -3.24
CA VAL A 55 2.46 4.19 -2.37
C VAL A 55 1.73 5.44 -2.89
N LYS A 56 0.51 5.72 -2.37
CA LYS A 56 -0.34 6.86 -2.78
C LYS A 56 0.31 8.21 -2.48
N LEU A 57 1.00 8.30 -1.33
CA LEU A 57 1.74 9.48 -0.87
C LEU A 57 2.75 9.05 0.20
N THR A 58 3.74 9.89 0.47
CA THR A 58 4.75 9.69 1.51
C THR A 58 4.60 10.74 2.63
N GLY A 59 5.25 10.49 3.77
CA GLY A 59 5.25 11.43 4.91
C GLY A 59 3.97 11.38 5.74
N VAL A 60 3.27 10.25 5.74
CA VAL A 60 2.16 9.95 6.63
C VAL A 60 2.42 8.63 7.35
N ALA A 61 2.02 8.55 8.61
CA ALA A 61 2.35 7.44 9.51
C ALA A 61 1.97 6.07 8.93
N TRP A 62 0.88 5.96 8.18
CA TRP A 62 0.47 4.74 7.50
C TRP A 62 1.55 4.20 6.55
N PHE A 63 2.06 5.05 5.69
CA PHE A 63 3.08 4.63 4.70
C PHE A 63 4.49 4.62 5.29
N ASP A 64 4.76 5.38 6.35
CA ASP A 64 6.01 5.26 7.12
C ASP A 64 6.10 3.85 7.75
N ARG A 65 4.99 3.34 8.32
CA ARG A 65 4.89 1.97 8.82
C ARG A 65 5.03 0.92 7.70
N MET A 66 4.45 1.18 6.52
CA MET A 66 4.60 0.30 5.36
C MET A 66 6.06 0.23 4.89
N GLU A 67 6.77 1.37 4.92
CA GLU A 67 8.20 1.43 4.57
C GLU A 67 9.07 0.58 5.50
N GLU A 68 8.74 0.54 6.80
CA GLU A 68 9.41 -0.35 7.75
C GLU A 68 9.29 -1.82 7.31
N GLY A 69 8.09 -2.26 6.94
CA GLY A 69 7.85 -3.61 6.43
C GLY A 69 8.62 -3.91 5.15
N VAL A 70 8.72 -2.95 4.22
CA VAL A 70 9.53 -3.07 2.99
C VAL A 70 11.01 -3.26 3.34
N LYS A 71 11.55 -2.43 4.24
CA LYS A 71 12.95 -2.50 4.69
C LYS A 71 13.26 -3.81 5.42
N GLU A 72 12.36 -4.23 6.30
CA GLU A 72 12.51 -5.48 7.04
C GLU A 72 12.48 -6.70 6.11
N PHE A 73 11.57 -6.72 5.13
CA PHE A 73 11.52 -7.77 4.13
C PHE A 73 12.84 -7.88 3.36
N GLY A 74 13.39 -6.77 2.89
CA GLY A 74 14.69 -6.75 2.21
C GLY A 74 15.83 -7.26 3.09
N LYS A 75 15.86 -6.83 4.35
CA LYS A 75 16.87 -7.25 5.33
C LYS A 75 16.81 -8.75 5.61
N THR A 76 15.63 -9.31 5.77
CA THR A 76 15.44 -10.72 6.14
C THR A 76 15.62 -11.68 4.96
N THR A 77 15.23 -11.26 3.76
CA THR A 77 15.29 -12.10 2.55
C THR A 77 16.52 -11.88 1.69
N GLY A 78 17.25 -10.77 1.89
CA GLY A 78 18.40 -10.39 1.08
C GLY A 78 18.05 -9.73 -0.27
N HIS A 79 16.77 -9.53 -0.57
CA HIS A 79 16.33 -8.80 -1.78
C HIS A 79 16.60 -7.30 -1.67
N ASP A 80 16.65 -6.61 -2.81
CA ASP A 80 16.80 -5.15 -2.88
C ASP A 80 15.40 -4.52 -2.91
N THR A 81 14.91 -4.13 -1.74
CA THR A 81 13.55 -3.59 -1.59
C THR A 81 13.58 -2.14 -1.15
N PHE A 82 12.73 -1.32 -1.75
CA PHE A 82 12.59 0.09 -1.40
C PHE A 82 11.18 0.59 -1.68
N MET A 83 10.82 1.69 -1.04
CA MET A 83 9.52 2.33 -1.23
C MET A 83 9.67 3.68 -1.89
N GLN A 84 8.73 4.04 -2.76
CA GLN A 84 8.60 5.36 -3.39
C GLN A 84 7.13 5.78 -3.41
N GLY A 85 6.91 7.08 -3.41
CA GLY A 85 5.57 7.67 -3.56
C GLY A 85 5.66 9.17 -3.72
N PRO A 86 4.59 9.82 -4.23
CA PRO A 86 4.54 11.26 -4.33
C PRO A 86 4.38 11.91 -2.94
N GLN A 87 4.70 13.20 -2.83
CA GLN A 87 4.54 13.99 -1.60
C GLN A 87 3.09 14.34 -1.29
N LYS A 88 2.19 14.13 -2.24
CA LYS A 88 0.74 14.30 -2.12
C LYS A 88 0.02 13.24 -2.93
N ALA A 89 -1.18 12.90 -2.55
CA ALA A 89 -2.01 11.95 -3.26
C ALA A 89 -2.35 12.48 -4.67
N ASP A 90 -1.72 11.90 -5.70
CA ASP A 90 -1.83 12.34 -7.09
C ASP A 90 -1.51 11.16 -8.02
N ALA A 91 -2.52 10.72 -8.79
CA ALA A 91 -2.38 9.59 -9.68
C ALA A 91 -1.35 9.82 -10.81
N ALA A 92 -1.24 11.04 -11.34
CA ALA A 92 -0.29 11.34 -12.40
C ALA A 92 1.17 11.24 -11.91
N LEU A 93 1.42 11.66 -10.66
CA LEU A 93 2.73 11.49 -10.04
C LEU A 93 3.05 10.02 -9.77
N GLN A 94 2.06 9.20 -9.37
CA GLN A 94 2.27 7.75 -9.26
C GLN A 94 2.60 7.12 -10.62
N VAL A 95 1.91 7.50 -11.69
CA VAL A 95 2.21 7.04 -13.06
C VAL A 95 3.65 7.37 -13.43
N GLN A 96 4.11 8.59 -13.16
CA GLN A 96 5.48 9.02 -13.43
C GLN A 96 6.51 8.14 -12.69
N ILE A 97 6.30 7.89 -11.40
CA ILE A 97 7.18 7.03 -10.59
C ILE A 97 7.25 5.62 -11.19
N ILE A 98 6.11 5.05 -11.59
CA ILE A 98 6.06 3.72 -12.19
C ILE A 98 6.79 3.70 -13.55
N GLU A 99 6.65 4.74 -14.38
CA GLU A 99 7.40 4.87 -15.63
C GLU A 99 8.93 4.88 -15.39
N ASP A 100 9.37 5.60 -14.36
CA ASP A 100 10.80 5.66 -14.00
C ASP A 100 11.31 4.29 -13.51
N LEU A 101 10.48 3.54 -12.77
CA LEU A 101 10.80 2.18 -12.33
C LEU A 101 10.88 1.19 -13.51
N ILE A 102 9.98 1.33 -14.48
CA ILE A 102 10.05 0.56 -15.73
C ILE A 102 11.36 0.82 -16.46
N ALA A 103 11.77 2.10 -16.55
CA ALA A 103 13.05 2.48 -17.17
C ALA A 103 14.27 1.93 -16.40
N GLN A 104 14.19 1.85 -15.07
CA GLN A 104 15.20 1.23 -14.20
C GLN A 104 15.23 -0.30 -14.28
N LYS A 105 14.25 -0.93 -14.94
CA LYS A 105 14.14 -2.38 -15.09
C LYS A 105 14.13 -3.12 -13.75
N VAL A 106 13.30 -2.65 -12.79
CA VAL A 106 13.07 -3.40 -11.54
C VAL A 106 12.45 -4.76 -11.88
N ASP A 107 12.65 -5.77 -11.02
CA ASP A 107 12.08 -7.10 -11.22
C ASP A 107 10.58 -7.15 -10.88
N ALA A 108 10.16 -6.39 -9.86
CA ALA A 108 8.76 -6.28 -9.48
C ALA A 108 8.39 -4.87 -9.00
N ILE A 109 7.12 -4.53 -9.18
CA ILE A 109 6.47 -3.34 -8.63
C ILE A 109 5.29 -3.84 -7.78
N THR A 110 5.30 -3.52 -6.49
CA THR A 110 4.15 -3.65 -5.62
C THR A 110 3.53 -2.28 -5.46
N VAL A 111 2.19 -2.13 -5.55
CA VAL A 111 1.59 -0.80 -5.61
C VAL A 111 0.28 -0.70 -4.83
N VAL A 112 0.13 0.41 -4.10
CA VAL A 112 -1.13 0.87 -3.48
C VAL A 112 -1.64 2.04 -4.32
N PRO A 113 -2.63 1.84 -5.23
CA PRO A 113 -3.06 2.88 -6.15
C PRO A 113 -3.87 3.97 -5.46
N PHE A 114 -3.59 5.24 -5.77
CA PHE A 114 -4.51 6.34 -5.45
C PHE A 114 -5.74 6.31 -6.36
N SER A 115 -5.52 6.01 -7.65
CA SER A 115 -6.59 5.76 -8.63
C SER A 115 -6.29 4.48 -9.41
N ALA A 116 -7.07 3.43 -9.17
CA ALA A 116 -6.91 2.15 -9.86
C ALA A 116 -7.00 2.33 -11.39
N GLU A 117 -8.01 3.05 -11.87
CA GLU A 117 -8.24 3.27 -13.29
C GLU A 117 -7.06 4.01 -13.97
N ALA A 118 -6.53 5.06 -13.33
CA ALA A 118 -5.43 5.85 -13.89
C ALA A 118 -4.12 5.05 -14.01
N LEU A 119 -3.91 4.05 -13.15
CA LEU A 119 -2.70 3.24 -13.16
C LEU A 119 -2.76 2.04 -14.12
N GLU A 120 -3.94 1.59 -14.54
CA GLU A 120 -4.07 0.43 -15.43
C GLU A 120 -3.15 0.48 -16.68
N PRO A 121 -3.05 1.59 -17.43
CA PRO A 121 -2.21 1.63 -18.63
C PRO A 121 -0.72 1.47 -18.32
N VAL A 122 -0.21 2.12 -17.27
CA VAL A 122 1.21 2.04 -16.91
C VAL A 122 1.57 0.69 -16.30
N LEU A 123 0.66 0.07 -15.53
CA LEU A 123 0.86 -1.28 -15.01
C LEU A 123 0.83 -2.33 -16.12
N LYS A 124 -0.03 -2.16 -17.13
CA LYS A 124 0.04 -2.97 -18.35
C LYS A 124 1.41 -2.87 -19.02
N LYS A 125 1.92 -1.66 -19.17
CA LYS A 125 3.25 -1.42 -19.76
C LYS A 125 4.36 -2.10 -18.94
N ALA A 126 4.30 -2.07 -17.61
CA ALA A 126 5.25 -2.76 -16.74
C ALA A 126 5.23 -4.27 -17.00
N ARG A 127 4.03 -4.88 -17.02
CA ARG A 127 3.84 -6.33 -17.28
C ARG A 127 4.29 -6.72 -18.69
N ASP A 128 4.01 -5.91 -19.71
CA ASP A 128 4.48 -6.12 -21.09
C ASP A 128 6.02 -6.11 -21.19
N LYS A 129 6.72 -5.50 -20.20
CA LYS A 129 8.18 -5.53 -20.06
C LYS A 129 8.70 -6.69 -19.20
N GLY A 130 7.82 -7.56 -18.72
CA GLY A 130 8.18 -8.69 -17.87
C GLY A 130 8.39 -8.33 -16.40
N ILE A 131 7.98 -7.13 -15.96
CA ILE A 131 8.01 -6.73 -14.56
C ILE A 131 6.79 -7.31 -13.86
N VAL A 132 7.00 -8.02 -12.74
CA VAL A 132 5.90 -8.54 -11.92
C VAL A 132 5.17 -7.38 -11.26
N VAL A 133 3.84 -7.40 -11.29
CA VAL A 133 2.99 -6.38 -10.68
C VAL A 133 2.09 -7.00 -9.64
N ILE A 134 2.19 -6.52 -8.40
CA ILE A 134 1.28 -6.87 -7.29
C ILE A 134 0.57 -5.61 -6.83
N THR A 135 -0.75 -5.66 -6.72
CA THR A 135 -1.56 -4.54 -6.23
C THR A 135 -2.11 -4.81 -4.84
N HIS A 136 -2.34 -3.75 -4.08
CA HIS A 136 -2.97 -3.78 -2.76
C HIS A 136 -4.00 -2.66 -2.66
N GLU A 137 -5.10 -2.90 -1.95
CA GLU A 137 -6.23 -1.96 -1.87
C GLU A 137 -6.82 -1.60 -3.26
N ALA A 138 -6.83 -2.55 -4.18
CA ALA A 138 -7.15 -2.30 -5.58
C ALA A 138 -7.95 -3.44 -6.23
N ASP A 139 -8.92 -3.98 -5.49
CA ASP A 139 -9.77 -5.08 -5.94
C ASP A 139 -10.39 -4.80 -7.32
N GLY A 140 -10.31 -5.80 -8.19
CA GLY A 140 -10.82 -5.73 -9.56
C GLY A 140 -9.83 -5.13 -10.60
N MET A 141 -8.59 -4.76 -10.24
CA MET A 141 -7.59 -4.36 -11.22
C MET A 141 -7.23 -5.50 -12.17
N VAL A 142 -7.14 -5.15 -13.47
CA VAL A 142 -6.87 -6.13 -14.53
C VAL A 142 -5.38 -6.34 -14.76
N ASN A 143 -4.59 -5.26 -14.76
CA ASN A 143 -3.17 -5.29 -15.07
C ASN A 143 -2.29 -5.52 -13.84
N THR A 144 -2.61 -6.59 -13.10
CA THR A 144 -1.83 -7.12 -11.98
C THR A 144 -1.62 -8.63 -12.15
N ASP A 145 -0.55 -9.19 -11.62
CA ASP A 145 -0.34 -10.64 -11.51
C ASP A 145 -1.17 -11.19 -10.36
N PHE A 146 -1.13 -10.52 -9.21
CA PHE A 146 -2.03 -10.73 -8.08
C PHE A 146 -2.43 -9.40 -7.46
N ASN A 147 -3.67 -9.32 -6.97
CA ASN A 147 -4.10 -8.30 -6.03
C ASN A 147 -4.25 -8.94 -4.66
N ILE A 148 -3.70 -8.31 -3.63
CA ILE A 148 -3.84 -8.74 -2.23
C ILE A 148 -4.58 -7.69 -1.42
N GLU A 149 -5.73 -8.07 -0.88
CA GLU A 149 -6.48 -7.27 0.09
C GLU A 149 -6.20 -7.78 1.49
N ALA A 150 -6.18 -6.89 2.47
CA ALA A 150 -6.02 -7.28 3.87
C ALA A 150 -7.22 -8.08 4.39
N PHE A 151 -8.37 -7.92 3.74
CA PHE A 151 -9.66 -8.52 4.11
C PHE A 151 -10.70 -8.30 2.99
N ASP A 152 -11.93 -8.79 3.19
CA ASP A 152 -13.07 -8.40 2.35
C ASP A 152 -13.46 -6.95 2.64
N ASN A 153 -13.39 -6.09 1.64
CA ASN A 153 -13.55 -4.64 1.78
C ASN A 153 -14.99 -4.24 2.22
N LEU A 154 -16.01 -4.95 1.73
CA LEU A 154 -17.40 -4.66 2.14
C LEU A 154 -17.64 -5.03 3.60
N GLU A 155 -17.10 -6.16 4.04
CA GLU A 155 -17.21 -6.61 5.44
C GLU A 155 -16.44 -5.68 6.39
N TYR A 156 -15.28 -5.16 5.99
CA TYR A 156 -14.56 -4.15 6.77
C TYR A 156 -15.37 -2.86 6.92
N GLY A 157 -15.99 -2.40 5.84
CA GLY A 157 -16.91 -1.25 5.90
C GLY A 157 -18.08 -1.49 6.85
N ALA A 158 -18.67 -2.68 6.79
CA ALA A 158 -19.75 -3.09 7.70
C ALA A 158 -19.28 -3.11 9.17
N PHE A 159 -18.06 -3.62 9.42
CA PHE A 159 -17.45 -3.60 10.76
C PHE A 159 -17.29 -2.17 11.30
N LEU A 160 -16.81 -1.23 10.50
CA LEU A 160 -16.71 0.18 10.91
C LEU A 160 -18.09 0.76 11.24
N MET A 161 -19.11 0.46 10.43
CA MET A 161 -20.48 0.94 10.67
C MET A 161 -21.10 0.34 11.93
N ASP A 162 -20.92 -0.94 12.21
CA ASP A 162 -21.41 -1.58 13.44
C ASP A 162 -20.84 -0.87 14.69
N ASN A 163 -19.57 -0.46 14.64
CA ASN A 163 -18.93 0.28 15.73
C ASN A 163 -19.39 1.74 15.81
N LEU A 164 -19.61 2.41 14.67
CA LEU A 164 -20.18 3.75 14.66
C LEU A 164 -21.62 3.74 15.20
N ALA A 165 -22.44 2.79 14.75
CA ALA A 165 -23.82 2.65 15.21
C ALA A 165 -23.89 2.43 16.74
N LYS A 166 -23.04 1.54 17.25
CA LYS A 166 -22.92 1.32 18.70
C LYS A 166 -22.56 2.61 19.45
N ALA A 167 -21.60 3.37 18.94
CA ALA A 167 -21.16 4.63 19.56
C ALA A 167 -22.26 5.71 19.51
N MET A 168 -23.08 5.74 18.46
CA MET A 168 -24.20 6.67 18.28
C MET A 168 -25.48 6.28 19.01
N GLY A 169 -25.57 5.06 19.56
CA GLY A 169 -26.81 4.49 20.11
C GLY A 169 -27.81 4.09 19.03
N GLU A 170 -27.32 3.69 17.86
CA GLU A 170 -28.06 3.17 16.68
C GLU A 170 -29.06 4.17 16.07
N GLU A 171 -28.89 5.47 16.31
CA GLU A 171 -29.77 6.52 15.82
C GLU A 171 -29.03 7.84 15.50
N GLY A 172 -29.61 8.66 14.63
CA GLY A 172 -29.16 10.03 14.38
C GLY A 172 -28.42 10.19 13.05
N GLU A 173 -27.93 11.40 12.82
CA GLU A 173 -27.30 11.81 11.58
C GLU A 173 -25.80 11.49 11.60
N TYR A 174 -25.28 10.99 10.47
CA TYR A 174 -23.85 10.74 10.29
C TYR A 174 -23.35 11.17 8.91
N MET A 175 -22.05 11.31 8.78
CA MET A 175 -21.37 11.61 7.53
C MET A 175 -20.24 10.62 7.23
N THR A 176 -19.86 10.50 5.95
CA THR A 176 -18.72 9.69 5.53
C THR A 176 -17.74 10.48 4.67
N THR A 177 -16.44 10.14 4.80
CA THR A 177 -15.37 10.66 3.96
C THR A 177 -14.60 9.53 3.28
N VAL A 178 -13.99 9.85 2.14
CA VAL A 178 -13.09 8.99 1.37
C VAL A 178 -11.88 9.81 0.95
N GLY A 179 -10.73 9.16 0.75
CA GLY A 179 -9.56 9.86 0.22
C GLY A 179 -9.83 10.42 -1.18
N SER A 180 -10.38 9.58 -2.07
CA SER A 180 -10.88 9.99 -3.40
C SER A 180 -12.00 9.07 -3.86
N LEU A 181 -12.88 9.57 -4.72
CA LEU A 181 -13.90 8.77 -5.41
C LEU A 181 -13.29 7.74 -6.40
N THR A 182 -12.00 7.87 -6.71
CA THR A 182 -11.26 6.93 -7.54
C THR A 182 -10.44 5.91 -6.75
N THR A 183 -10.39 6.03 -5.40
CA THR A 183 -9.73 5.07 -4.52
C THR A 183 -10.67 3.89 -4.26
N LYS A 184 -10.39 2.75 -4.90
CA LYS A 184 -11.28 1.59 -4.94
C LYS A 184 -11.63 1.04 -3.57
N SER A 185 -10.65 0.82 -2.70
CA SER A 185 -10.86 0.30 -1.35
C SER A 185 -11.74 1.22 -0.51
N HIS A 186 -11.47 2.54 -0.49
CA HIS A 186 -12.26 3.51 0.26
C HIS A 186 -13.74 3.53 -0.17
N MET A 187 -13.98 3.40 -1.48
CA MET A 187 -15.33 3.34 -2.02
C MET A 187 -16.06 2.06 -1.61
N GLN A 188 -15.36 0.93 -1.56
CA GLN A 188 -15.94 -0.35 -1.11
C GLN A 188 -16.19 -0.33 0.42
N TRP A 189 -15.29 0.24 1.21
CA TRP A 189 -15.51 0.36 2.67
C TRP A 189 -16.72 1.26 2.98
N GLU A 190 -16.85 2.38 2.28
CA GLU A 190 -18.01 3.25 2.46
C GLU A 190 -19.31 2.58 1.98
N GLU A 191 -19.27 1.83 0.89
CA GLU A 191 -20.42 1.07 0.39
C GLU A 191 -20.83 -0.03 1.37
N GLY A 192 -19.89 -0.81 1.89
CA GLY A 192 -20.15 -1.83 2.90
C GLY A 192 -20.78 -1.24 4.17
N ALA A 193 -20.25 -0.09 4.61
CA ALA A 193 -20.80 0.66 5.73
C ALA A 193 -22.24 1.12 5.49
N TYR A 194 -22.48 1.72 4.33
CA TYR A 194 -23.82 2.21 3.97
C TYR A 194 -24.84 1.08 3.85
N ASN A 195 -24.48 -0.02 3.20
CA ASN A 195 -25.34 -1.19 3.08
C ASN A 195 -25.68 -1.76 4.45
N ARG A 196 -24.68 -1.86 5.35
CA ARG A 196 -24.91 -2.29 6.74
C ARG A 196 -25.83 -1.36 7.49
N GLN A 197 -25.69 -0.05 7.33
CA GLN A 197 -26.57 0.94 7.96
C GLN A 197 -28.02 0.78 7.46
N GLN A 198 -28.20 0.64 6.14
CA GLN A 198 -29.55 0.45 5.57
C GLN A 198 -30.21 -0.84 6.06
N GLU A 199 -29.45 -1.92 6.21
CA GLU A 199 -29.95 -3.23 6.65
C GLU A 199 -30.30 -3.27 8.14
N LYS A 200 -29.40 -2.73 9.00
CA LYS A 200 -29.49 -2.97 10.45
C LYS A 200 -29.81 -1.74 11.28
N TYR A 201 -29.54 -0.53 10.79
CA TYR A 201 -29.66 0.70 11.58
C TYR A 201 -30.57 1.72 10.90
N PRO A 202 -31.89 1.42 10.78
CA PRO A 202 -32.82 2.26 10.01
C PRO A 202 -33.05 3.64 10.65
N ASN A 203 -32.73 3.82 11.94
CA ASN A 203 -32.84 5.11 12.62
C ASN A 203 -31.61 6.00 12.45
N MET A 204 -30.55 5.51 11.80
CA MET A 204 -29.40 6.30 11.41
C MET A 204 -29.62 6.86 10.00
N LYS A 205 -29.12 8.08 9.74
CA LYS A 205 -29.30 8.78 8.47
C LYS A 205 -27.97 9.38 7.99
N ALA A 206 -27.51 8.96 6.85
CA ALA A 206 -26.39 9.60 6.17
C ALA A 206 -26.83 10.96 5.60
N VAL A 207 -26.27 12.06 6.12
CA VAL A 207 -26.59 13.43 5.67
C VAL A 207 -25.57 13.96 4.66
N ALA A 208 -24.35 13.42 4.66
CA ALA A 208 -23.33 13.67 3.66
C ALA A 208 -22.49 12.40 3.48
N ARG A 209 -22.24 12.01 2.23
CA ARG A 209 -21.53 10.77 1.93
C ARG A 209 -20.40 11.00 0.93
N LYS A 210 -19.34 10.20 1.09
CA LYS A 210 -18.20 10.15 0.15
C LYS A 210 -17.56 11.51 -0.10
N LEU A 211 -17.45 12.33 0.95
CA LEU A 211 -16.76 13.62 0.82
C LEU A 211 -15.26 13.36 0.65
N GLU A 212 -14.69 13.86 -0.44
CA GLU A 212 -13.27 13.67 -0.74
C GLU A 212 -12.38 14.52 0.16
N THR A 213 -11.33 13.87 0.68
CA THR A 213 -10.34 14.50 1.57
C THR A 213 -8.94 14.59 0.96
N ASN A 214 -8.70 13.90 -0.17
CA ASN A 214 -7.38 13.75 -0.79
C ASN A 214 -6.31 13.17 0.17
N ASP A 215 -6.75 12.30 1.10
CA ASP A 215 -5.93 11.75 2.18
C ASP A 215 -5.29 12.84 3.08
N ASP A 216 -5.89 14.03 3.15
CA ASP A 216 -5.42 15.19 3.91
C ASP A 216 -6.22 15.38 5.20
N GLN A 217 -5.52 15.32 6.35
CA GLN A 217 -6.11 15.47 7.68
C GLN A 217 -6.82 16.82 7.87
N LYS A 218 -6.26 17.90 7.31
CA LYS A 218 -6.85 19.24 7.43
C LYS A 218 -8.15 19.34 6.64
N VAL A 219 -8.17 18.76 5.42
CA VAL A 219 -9.39 18.72 4.59
C VAL A 219 -10.47 17.90 5.29
N ALA A 220 -10.14 16.76 5.89
CA ALA A 220 -11.10 15.97 6.68
C ALA A 220 -11.69 16.79 7.86
N SER A 221 -10.84 17.54 8.57
CA SER A 221 -11.25 18.46 9.65
C SER A 221 -12.21 19.56 9.16
N GLU A 222 -11.90 20.15 8.01
CA GLU A 222 -12.75 21.18 7.37
C GLU A 222 -14.11 20.59 6.96
N LYS A 223 -14.12 19.40 6.35
CA LYS A 223 -15.36 18.70 5.94
C LYS A 223 -16.28 18.42 7.12
N LEU A 224 -15.72 17.98 8.27
CA LEU A 224 -16.54 17.79 9.47
C LEU A 224 -17.16 19.11 9.93
N ARG A 225 -16.39 20.21 10.03
CA ARG A 225 -16.88 21.51 10.48
C ARG A 225 -17.97 22.06 9.55
N GLU A 226 -17.77 21.96 8.23
CA GLU A 226 -18.75 22.36 7.23
C GLU A 226 -20.04 21.58 7.37
N THR A 227 -19.93 20.23 7.49
CA THR A 227 -21.10 19.36 7.61
C THR A 227 -21.82 19.61 8.95
N PHE A 228 -21.10 19.76 10.06
CA PHE A 228 -21.72 20.06 11.36
C PHE A 228 -22.43 21.42 11.36
N LYS A 229 -21.90 22.42 10.65
CA LYS A 229 -22.58 23.72 10.49
C LYS A 229 -23.88 23.59 9.70
N ALA A 230 -23.92 22.73 8.68
CA ALA A 230 -25.11 22.49 7.86
C ALA A 230 -26.12 21.55 8.57
N PHE A 231 -25.63 20.62 9.38
CA PHE A 231 -26.38 19.58 10.10
C PHE A 231 -25.99 19.59 11.59
N PRO A 232 -26.53 20.53 12.40
CA PRO A 232 -26.15 20.68 13.82
C PRO A 232 -26.46 19.47 14.71
N ASN A 233 -27.31 18.56 14.22
CA ASN A 233 -27.65 17.31 14.91
C ASN A 233 -26.75 16.13 14.50
N LEU A 234 -25.66 16.39 13.78
CA LEU A 234 -24.70 15.37 13.40
C LEU A 234 -24.15 14.65 14.64
N LYS A 235 -24.29 13.32 14.69
CA LYS A 235 -23.85 12.48 15.80
C LYS A 235 -22.68 11.55 15.42
N GLY A 236 -22.41 11.36 14.13
CA GLY A 236 -21.41 10.39 13.69
C GLY A 236 -20.59 10.83 12.49
N PHE A 237 -19.34 10.35 12.47
CA PHE A 237 -18.40 10.48 11.38
C PHE A 237 -17.72 9.14 11.12
N GLN A 238 -17.69 8.71 9.85
CA GLN A 238 -16.87 7.57 9.43
C GLN A 238 -15.89 8.00 8.33
N GLY A 239 -14.59 7.78 8.59
CA GLY A 239 -13.51 8.08 7.65
C GLY A 239 -12.89 6.83 7.06
N ALA A 240 -12.65 6.82 5.75
CA ALA A 240 -11.98 5.73 5.06
C ALA A 240 -10.46 5.91 4.99
N SER A 241 -9.97 7.12 4.73
CA SER A 241 -8.53 7.40 4.69
C SER A 241 -7.90 7.33 6.09
N GLY A 242 -6.64 6.88 6.15
CA GLY A 242 -5.88 6.82 7.41
C GLY A 242 -5.75 8.13 8.17
N ASN A 243 -5.98 9.28 7.50
CA ASN A 243 -5.93 10.62 8.07
C ASN A 243 -7.31 11.19 8.40
N ASP A 244 -8.40 10.60 7.91
CA ASP A 244 -9.75 11.16 8.03
C ASP A 244 -10.24 11.19 9.48
N ALA A 245 -10.12 10.05 10.17
CA ALA A 245 -10.57 9.95 11.55
C ALA A 245 -9.82 10.91 12.49
N ALA A 246 -8.50 11.06 12.29
CA ALA A 246 -7.68 12.00 13.06
C ALA A 246 -8.05 13.46 12.75
N GLY A 247 -8.36 13.78 11.49
CA GLY A 247 -8.83 15.11 11.10
C GLY A 247 -10.18 15.46 11.73
N ALA A 248 -11.11 14.52 11.72
CA ALA A 248 -12.41 14.67 12.37
C ALA A 248 -12.26 14.85 13.89
N ALA A 249 -11.46 13.98 14.54
CA ALA A 249 -11.22 14.06 15.99
C ALA A 249 -10.60 15.40 16.41
N LEU A 250 -9.65 15.93 15.63
CA LEU A 250 -9.09 17.27 15.85
C LEU A 250 -10.19 18.35 15.79
N ALA A 251 -11.06 18.31 14.78
CA ALA A 251 -12.17 19.25 14.66
C ALA A 251 -13.13 19.17 15.84
N ILE A 252 -13.38 17.98 16.36
CA ILE A 252 -14.24 17.73 17.53
C ILE A 252 -13.63 18.32 18.80
N GLU A 253 -12.34 18.12 19.06
CA GLU A 253 -11.63 18.74 20.20
C GLU A 253 -11.69 20.25 20.14
N GLU A 254 -11.29 20.85 19.01
CA GLU A 254 -11.26 22.30 18.84
C GLU A 254 -12.64 22.97 18.89
N SER A 255 -13.69 22.22 18.56
CA SER A 255 -15.08 22.73 18.57
C SER A 255 -15.86 22.40 19.85
N GLY A 256 -15.26 21.71 20.82
CA GLY A 256 -15.94 21.31 22.06
C GLY A 256 -17.09 20.31 21.83
N LEU A 257 -16.94 19.41 20.86
CA LEU A 257 -17.94 18.42 20.44
C LEU A 257 -17.68 17.02 20.99
N ILE A 258 -16.68 16.84 21.87
CA ILE A 258 -16.41 15.56 22.56
C ILE A 258 -17.69 15.08 23.26
N GLY A 259 -18.06 13.83 23.04
CA GLY A 259 -19.28 13.23 23.56
C GLY A 259 -20.57 13.61 22.82
N LYS A 260 -20.49 14.48 21.79
CA LYS A 260 -21.64 14.84 20.93
C LYS A 260 -21.55 14.21 19.54
N VAL A 261 -20.35 14.13 18.99
CA VAL A 261 -20.09 13.51 17.70
C VAL A 261 -19.09 12.37 17.88
N ASN A 262 -19.46 11.18 17.42
CA ASN A 262 -18.64 9.97 17.50
C ASN A 262 -17.84 9.80 16.23
N VAL A 263 -16.55 9.48 16.34
CA VAL A 263 -15.66 9.24 15.21
C VAL A 263 -15.23 7.80 15.18
N VAL A 264 -15.45 7.17 14.05
CA VAL A 264 -14.92 5.84 13.70
C VAL A 264 -14.25 5.94 12.31
N GLY A 265 -13.18 5.21 12.08
CA GLY A 265 -12.56 5.17 10.75
C GLY A 265 -11.28 4.40 10.72
N THR A 266 -10.66 4.38 9.53
CA THR A 266 -9.34 3.80 9.35
C THR A 266 -8.28 4.76 9.88
N SER A 267 -7.32 4.27 10.67
CA SER A 267 -6.15 5.03 11.11
C SER A 267 -5.10 4.09 11.72
N VAL A 268 -3.92 4.62 12.08
CA VAL A 268 -2.91 3.87 12.83
C VAL A 268 -2.91 4.30 14.31
N PRO A 269 -2.52 3.42 15.25
CA PRO A 269 -2.52 3.71 16.68
C PRO A 269 -1.72 4.96 17.06
N SER A 270 -0.50 5.15 16.52
CA SER A 270 0.35 6.30 16.82
C SER A 270 -0.28 7.67 16.52
N VAL A 271 -1.13 7.74 15.51
CA VAL A 271 -1.87 8.97 15.15
C VAL A 271 -3.10 9.15 16.03
N SER A 272 -3.75 8.04 16.41
CA SER A 272 -5.10 8.04 16.99
C SER A 272 -5.13 7.97 18.50
N GLN A 273 -4.06 7.50 19.16
CA GLN A 273 -4.02 7.24 20.60
C GLN A 273 -4.54 8.42 21.42
N LYS A 274 -4.01 9.62 21.20
CA LYS A 274 -4.43 10.83 21.95
C LYS A 274 -5.93 11.15 21.80
N TYR A 275 -6.50 10.85 20.64
CA TYR A 275 -7.93 11.12 20.37
C TYR A 275 -8.83 10.02 20.93
N LEU A 276 -8.37 8.79 20.98
CA LEU A 276 -9.05 7.69 21.69
C LEU A 276 -9.06 7.94 23.20
N GLU A 277 -7.90 8.35 23.75
CA GLU A 277 -7.75 8.68 25.17
C GLU A 277 -8.59 9.88 25.60
N SER A 278 -8.66 10.93 24.76
CA SER A 278 -9.48 12.14 25.05
C SER A 278 -10.99 11.91 24.85
N GLY A 279 -11.37 10.83 24.14
CA GLY A 279 -12.76 10.56 23.76
C GLY A 279 -13.25 11.35 22.52
N ALA A 280 -12.36 12.05 21.82
CA ALA A 280 -12.67 12.69 20.53
C ALA A 280 -12.85 11.66 19.39
N MET A 281 -12.35 10.44 19.59
CA MET A 281 -12.49 9.31 18.69
C MET A 281 -12.98 8.09 19.46
N SER A 282 -13.93 7.35 18.88
CA SER A 282 -14.53 6.20 19.54
C SER A 282 -13.77 4.91 19.24
N MET A 283 -13.32 4.72 17.99
CA MET A 283 -12.62 3.51 17.55
C MET A 283 -11.91 3.75 16.22
N ILE A 284 -10.80 3.06 16.00
CA ILE A 284 -10.22 2.90 14.69
C ILE A 284 -10.23 1.43 14.28
N GLY A 285 -10.43 1.19 12.98
CA GLY A 285 -10.06 -0.04 12.31
C GLY A 285 -8.72 0.13 11.61
N PHE A 286 -7.88 -0.89 11.62
CA PHE A 286 -6.66 -0.92 10.80
C PHE A 286 -6.20 -2.35 10.54
N TRP A 287 -5.24 -2.50 9.69
CA TRP A 287 -4.35 -3.66 9.54
C TRP A 287 -2.91 -3.14 9.54
N ASP A 288 -1.95 -3.96 9.94
CA ASP A 288 -0.56 -3.48 9.97
C ASP A 288 -0.03 -3.25 8.55
N PRO A 289 0.28 -1.99 8.16
CA PRO A 289 0.82 -1.68 6.82
C PRO A 289 2.18 -2.36 6.56
N ALA A 290 2.97 -2.64 7.60
CA ALA A 290 4.23 -3.35 7.46
C ALA A 290 4.01 -4.81 7.04
N GLU A 291 3.00 -5.48 7.62
CA GLU A 291 2.65 -6.85 7.24
C GLU A 291 2.04 -6.90 5.84
N ALA A 292 1.25 -5.90 5.44
CA ALA A 292 0.75 -5.77 4.07
C ALA A 292 1.90 -5.65 3.05
N ALA A 293 2.93 -4.85 3.35
CA ALA A 293 4.13 -4.74 2.51
C ALA A 293 4.86 -6.08 2.38
N LYS A 294 5.04 -6.80 3.49
CA LYS A 294 5.66 -8.13 3.49
C LYS A 294 4.84 -9.13 2.66
N ALA A 295 3.51 -9.09 2.79
CA ALA A 295 2.61 -9.95 2.00
C ALA A 295 2.75 -9.68 0.49
N MET A 296 2.68 -8.41 0.05
CA MET A 296 2.90 -8.02 -1.34
C MET A 296 4.25 -8.50 -1.87
N ASN A 297 5.34 -8.25 -1.13
CA ASN A 297 6.69 -8.62 -1.55
C ASN A 297 6.89 -10.14 -1.57
N THR A 298 6.28 -10.89 -0.64
CA THR A 298 6.29 -12.36 -0.65
C THR A 298 5.63 -12.92 -1.90
N ILE A 299 4.47 -12.37 -2.29
CA ILE A 299 3.77 -12.77 -3.52
C ILE A 299 4.64 -12.43 -4.73
N ALA A 300 5.24 -11.23 -4.79
CA ALA A 300 6.11 -10.83 -5.89
C ALA A 300 7.29 -11.80 -6.08
N VAL A 301 7.96 -12.18 -5.00
CA VAL A 301 9.06 -13.17 -5.04
C VAL A 301 8.57 -14.52 -5.53
N LYS A 302 7.42 -15.01 -5.06
CA LYS A 302 6.85 -16.28 -5.55
C LYS A 302 6.57 -16.27 -7.05
N VAL A 303 6.06 -15.15 -7.58
CA VAL A 303 5.85 -15.02 -9.03
C VAL A 303 7.18 -15.00 -9.77
N LEU A 304 8.18 -14.24 -9.28
CA LEU A 304 9.52 -14.18 -9.88
C LEU A 304 10.27 -15.51 -9.88
N GLU A 305 9.99 -16.34 -8.88
CA GLU A 305 10.53 -17.72 -8.79
C GLU A 305 9.76 -18.75 -9.61
N GLY A 306 8.70 -18.36 -10.33
CA GLY A 306 7.84 -19.28 -11.07
C GLY A 306 6.92 -20.13 -10.20
N LYS A 307 6.71 -19.73 -8.94
CA LYS A 307 5.89 -20.44 -7.95
C LYS A 307 4.49 -19.82 -7.77
N ALA A 308 4.03 -19.03 -8.73
CA ALA A 308 2.69 -18.41 -8.70
C ALA A 308 1.56 -19.46 -8.51
N GLY A 309 1.72 -20.65 -9.07
CA GLY A 309 0.76 -21.75 -8.95
C GLY A 309 0.62 -22.36 -7.54
N ASP A 310 1.52 -22.04 -6.62
CA ASP A 310 1.41 -22.45 -5.21
C ASP A 310 0.35 -21.64 -4.47
N ILE A 311 0.09 -20.39 -4.94
CA ILE A 311 -0.86 -19.45 -4.34
C ILE A 311 -2.27 -19.86 -4.73
N LYS A 312 -2.98 -20.52 -3.80
CA LYS A 312 -4.33 -21.06 -3.98
C LYS A 312 -5.14 -20.89 -2.70
N GLU A 313 -6.41 -21.27 -2.76
CA GLU A 313 -7.30 -21.23 -1.59
C GLU A 313 -6.65 -21.85 -0.35
N GLY A 314 -6.67 -21.10 0.77
CA GLY A 314 -6.09 -21.51 2.04
C GLY A 314 -4.57 -21.40 2.14
N PHE A 315 -3.90 -20.81 1.14
CA PHE A 315 -2.43 -20.66 1.15
C PHE A 315 -1.98 -19.76 2.32
N ASP A 316 -0.91 -20.19 2.99
CA ASP A 316 -0.26 -19.42 4.07
C ASP A 316 0.96 -18.67 3.50
N LEU A 317 0.92 -17.33 3.57
CA LEU A 317 2.06 -16.50 3.17
C LEU A 317 3.17 -16.45 4.22
N GLY A 318 2.94 -16.98 5.43
CA GLY A 318 3.85 -16.82 6.58
C GLY A 318 3.88 -15.39 7.13
N VAL A 319 2.85 -14.58 6.85
CA VAL A 319 2.73 -13.19 7.27
C VAL A 319 1.46 -13.05 8.11
N PRO A 320 1.53 -12.44 9.32
CA PRO A 320 0.36 -12.21 10.18
C PRO A 320 -0.82 -11.58 9.43
N GLY A 321 -2.02 -12.16 9.61
CA GLY A 321 -3.22 -11.72 8.89
C GLY A 321 -3.36 -12.29 7.46
N TYR A 322 -2.32 -12.97 6.92
CA TYR A 322 -2.31 -13.55 5.58
C TYR A 322 -1.97 -15.05 5.61
N ASN A 323 -2.26 -15.71 6.73
CA ASN A 323 -1.93 -17.13 6.97
C ASN A 323 -2.95 -18.09 6.31
N LYS A 324 -4.07 -17.61 5.84
CA LYS A 324 -5.10 -18.40 5.18
C LYS A 324 -5.81 -17.55 4.13
N LEU A 325 -5.23 -17.46 2.95
CA LEU A 325 -5.79 -16.64 1.88
C LEU A 325 -7.10 -17.21 1.34
N ILE A 326 -8.06 -16.33 1.11
CA ILE A 326 -9.22 -16.59 0.24
C ILE A 326 -8.81 -16.15 -1.16
N VAL A 327 -9.09 -16.97 -2.17
CA VAL A 327 -8.70 -16.70 -3.56
C VAL A 327 -9.94 -16.60 -4.45
N LYS A 328 -10.16 -15.43 -5.04
CA LYS A 328 -11.23 -15.20 -6.02
C LYS A 328 -10.62 -15.03 -7.43
N ASP A 329 -11.23 -15.61 -8.43
CA ASP A 329 -10.84 -15.53 -9.85
C ASP A 329 -9.36 -15.83 -10.12
N GLY A 330 -8.74 -16.64 -9.25
CA GLY A 330 -7.35 -17.10 -9.37
C GLY A 330 -6.28 -16.06 -9.13
N LYS A 331 -6.62 -14.78 -8.86
CA LYS A 331 -5.63 -13.70 -8.66
C LYS A 331 -6.01 -12.64 -7.63
N TYR A 332 -7.24 -12.59 -7.15
CA TYR A 332 -7.65 -11.68 -6.08
C TYR A 332 -7.58 -12.43 -4.76
N LEU A 333 -6.68 -12.01 -3.90
CA LEU A 333 -6.32 -12.63 -2.65
C LEU A 333 -6.84 -11.80 -1.50
N TYR A 334 -7.43 -12.43 -0.48
CA TYR A 334 -7.94 -11.74 0.70
C TYR A 334 -7.39 -12.40 1.96
N GLY A 335 -6.83 -11.59 2.83
CA GLY A 335 -6.43 -11.99 4.18
C GLY A 335 -7.57 -11.85 5.19
N ALA A 336 -7.20 -11.88 6.48
CA ALA A 336 -8.07 -11.64 7.62
C ALA A 336 -7.31 -10.80 8.66
N ALA A 337 -6.86 -9.60 8.25
CA ALA A 337 -5.86 -8.84 8.97
C ALA A 337 -6.41 -7.66 9.77
N TRP A 338 -7.71 -7.29 9.66
CA TRP A 338 -8.19 -6.09 10.37
C TRP A 338 -8.25 -6.28 11.88
N VAL A 339 -8.01 -5.18 12.58
CA VAL A 339 -8.09 -5.07 14.03
C VAL A 339 -8.95 -3.86 14.39
N GLY A 340 -9.77 -3.98 15.42
CA GLY A 340 -10.47 -2.85 16.03
C GLY A 340 -9.70 -2.34 17.24
N VAL A 341 -9.46 -1.04 17.30
CA VAL A 341 -8.71 -0.41 18.39
C VAL A 341 -9.52 0.71 19.01
N THR A 342 -9.65 0.63 20.32
CA THR A 342 -10.28 1.63 21.19
C THR A 342 -9.26 2.10 22.24
N LYS A 343 -9.67 2.98 23.14
CA LYS A 343 -8.79 3.44 24.23
C LYS A 343 -8.33 2.31 25.16
N GLU A 344 -9.07 1.20 25.22
CA GLU A 344 -8.77 0.07 26.09
C GLU A 344 -7.57 -0.77 25.63
N ASN A 345 -7.27 -0.77 24.31
CA ASN A 345 -6.21 -1.60 23.73
C ASN A 345 -5.25 -0.85 22.81
N VAL A 346 -5.35 0.48 22.69
CA VAL A 346 -4.45 1.27 21.82
C VAL A 346 -2.98 1.17 22.24
N THR A 347 -2.72 0.98 23.52
CA THR A 347 -1.36 0.82 24.06
C THR A 347 -0.72 -0.53 23.75
N ASP A 348 -1.46 -1.48 23.19
CA ASP A 348 -0.91 -2.76 22.72
C ASP A 348 -0.12 -2.62 21.41
N TYR A 349 -0.15 -1.42 20.79
CA TYR A 349 0.48 -1.10 19.52
C TYR A 349 1.44 0.09 19.69
N ASP A 350 2.66 -0.05 19.21
CA ASP A 350 3.75 0.92 19.36
C ASP A 350 4.10 1.69 18.06
N PHE A 351 3.21 1.71 17.07
CA PHE A 351 3.39 2.34 15.76
C PHE A 351 2.16 3.14 15.30
#